data_afcd03fcef4a62a2a83a06030adc53d3
#
_entry.id   afcd03fcef4a62a2a83a06030adc53d3
#
_cell.length_a   1.000
_cell.length_b   1.000
_cell.length_c   1.000
_cell.angle_alpha   90.00
_cell.angle_beta   90.00
_cell.angle_gamma   90.00
#
_symmetry.space_group_name_H-M   'P 1'
#
loop_
_entity.id
_entity.type
_entity.pdbx_description
1 polymer ?
#
loop_
_entity_poly.entity_id
_entity_poly.type
_entity_poly.pdbx_seq_one_letter_code
_entity_poly.pdbx_strand_id
1 'polypeptide(L)'
;MQFLLDLLWYFVIFSFFGWVASSFRSLLLEKKFSNNGFLTSPFCPMYGFSAVICYTALKPFENSKLILFIGSTLILSALMVVVGVLVEKTLKFKPWDFSSSKFSIGNYITFPYALFLGLLGMLLVGLIIPVLRTAVEAIPFWVSLILVLCFCGIIVIDYVFSMITTIRLLRRIAKLKNSSELMDKGATEVEIQELEENYNRLFTENILRKRLAHAYPDLTHMAYVKQINAKIEEIKQDNMKEYTQTFESKDDKPFAYGFCFTKLFYLFVIGSFIGTILETIWAFCVDGHFEMRVGMVYGPFIPVYGGGACFLTAALYKLYKLNDTLVFVISAFVGAGFEYFCSWL
;
A
#
# COMPACT_ATOMS: atom_id res chain seq x y z
N MET A 1 -33.38 -5.36 28.47
CA MET A 1 -32.23 -6.20 28.10
C MET A 1 -32.19 -6.49 26.61
N GLN A 2 -33.31 -6.86 25.99
CA GLN A 2 -33.43 -7.13 24.54
C GLN A 2 -33.00 -5.91 23.68
N PHE A 3 -33.50 -4.71 23.98
CA PHE A 3 -33.13 -3.49 23.25
C PHE A 3 -31.61 -3.24 23.19
N LEU A 4 -30.93 -3.49 24.29
CA LEU A 4 -29.47 -3.32 24.33
C LEU A 4 -28.75 -4.37 23.45
N LEU A 5 -29.26 -5.60 23.44
CA LEU A 5 -28.79 -6.68 22.59
C LEU A 5 -28.98 -6.35 21.11
N ASP A 6 -30.13 -5.79 20.75
CA ASP A 6 -30.42 -5.34 19.38
C ASP A 6 -29.44 -4.24 18.93
N LEU A 7 -29.16 -3.26 19.80
CA LEU A 7 -28.18 -2.20 19.50
C LEU A 7 -26.75 -2.76 19.28
N LEU A 8 -26.34 -3.75 20.07
CA LEU A 8 -25.04 -4.40 19.88
C LEU A 8 -25.00 -5.16 18.55
N TRP A 9 -26.09 -5.83 18.15
CA TRP A 9 -26.17 -6.46 16.84
C TRP A 9 -26.10 -5.44 15.71
N TYR A 10 -26.81 -4.32 15.80
CA TYR A 10 -26.73 -3.25 14.80
C TYR A 10 -25.31 -2.71 14.72
N PHE A 11 -24.63 -2.52 15.86
CA PHE A 11 -23.23 -2.11 15.87
C PHE A 11 -22.34 -3.09 15.11
N VAL A 12 -22.42 -4.39 15.37
CA VAL A 12 -21.60 -5.43 14.71
C VAL A 12 -21.91 -5.51 13.22
N ILE A 13 -23.20 -5.59 12.87
CA ILE A 13 -23.64 -5.74 11.48
C ILE A 13 -23.22 -4.54 10.64
N PHE A 14 -23.48 -3.32 11.11
CA PHE A 14 -23.11 -2.11 10.36
C PHE A 14 -21.61 -1.83 10.37
N SER A 15 -20.87 -2.29 11.37
CA SER A 15 -19.40 -2.30 11.33
C SER A 15 -18.87 -3.20 10.21
N PHE A 16 -19.48 -4.37 10.01
CA PHE A 16 -19.12 -5.28 8.93
C PHE A 16 -19.51 -4.72 7.56
N PHE A 17 -20.74 -4.24 7.38
CA PHE A 17 -21.16 -3.63 6.11
C PHE A 17 -20.36 -2.37 5.77
N GLY A 18 -19.98 -1.57 6.76
CA GLY A 18 -19.08 -0.43 6.56
C GLY A 18 -17.70 -0.83 6.04
N TRP A 19 -17.17 -1.94 6.55
CA TRP A 19 -15.93 -2.51 6.03
C TRP A 19 -16.10 -3.03 4.59
N VAL A 20 -17.18 -3.75 4.29
CA VAL A 20 -17.50 -4.20 2.92
C VAL A 20 -17.57 -3.01 1.97
N ALA A 21 -18.30 -1.95 2.32
CA ALA A 21 -18.45 -0.75 1.50
C ALA A 21 -17.09 -0.05 1.25
N SER A 22 -16.24 0.06 2.27
CA SER A 22 -14.91 0.67 2.14
C SER A 22 -13.97 -0.16 1.27
N SER A 23 -14.00 -1.50 1.41
CA SER A 23 -13.21 -2.43 0.61
C SER A 23 -13.69 -2.49 -0.84
N PHE A 24 -15.01 -2.41 -1.06
CA PHE A 24 -15.61 -2.35 -2.40
C PHE A 24 -15.25 -1.04 -3.12
N ARG A 25 -15.26 0.09 -2.41
CA ARG A 25 -14.77 1.38 -2.95
C ARG A 25 -13.32 1.27 -3.41
N SER A 26 -12.44 0.66 -2.62
CA SER A 26 -11.04 0.44 -3.00
C SER A 26 -10.93 -0.45 -4.25
N LEU A 27 -11.70 -1.52 -4.30
CA LEU A 27 -11.75 -2.41 -5.47
C LEU A 27 -12.16 -1.66 -6.75
N LEU A 28 -13.13 -0.75 -6.66
CA LEU A 28 -13.59 0.04 -7.82
C LEU A 28 -12.59 1.11 -8.26
N LEU A 29 -11.96 1.82 -7.30
CA LEU A 29 -11.07 2.94 -7.60
C LEU A 29 -9.64 2.50 -7.89
N GLU A 30 -9.12 1.56 -7.12
CA GLU A 30 -7.72 1.12 -7.18
C GLU A 30 -7.52 -0.19 -7.93
N LYS A 31 -8.63 -0.86 -8.33
CA LYS A 31 -8.64 -2.19 -8.96
C LYS A 31 -7.90 -3.27 -8.16
N LYS A 32 -7.75 -3.06 -6.86
CA LYS A 32 -7.10 -3.98 -5.92
C LYS A 32 -7.98 -4.14 -4.69
N PHE A 33 -8.15 -5.39 -4.25
CA PHE A 33 -8.80 -5.64 -2.97
C PHE A 33 -7.82 -5.29 -1.85
N SER A 34 -8.17 -4.28 -1.05
CA SER A 34 -7.39 -3.89 0.12
C SER A 34 -8.30 -3.66 1.31
N ASN A 35 -7.82 -4.03 2.49
CA ASN A 35 -8.50 -3.69 3.73
C ASN A 35 -8.12 -2.25 4.12
N ASN A 36 -8.99 -1.30 3.77
CA ASN A 36 -8.81 0.13 4.07
C ASN A 36 -9.37 0.51 5.46
N GLY A 37 -9.84 -0.45 6.23
CA GLY A 37 -10.27 -0.23 7.61
C GLY A 37 -9.10 0.00 8.57
N PHE A 38 -9.37 0.67 9.69
CA PHE A 38 -8.39 0.84 10.78
C PHE A 38 -8.07 -0.50 11.46
N LEU A 39 -9.06 -1.41 11.56
CA LEU A 39 -8.92 -2.73 12.14
C LEU A 39 -8.36 -3.75 11.13
N THR A 40 -7.72 -4.80 11.67
CA THR A 40 -7.25 -5.95 10.86
C THR A 40 -8.41 -6.86 10.47
N SER A 41 -9.37 -7.01 11.38
CA SER A 41 -10.61 -7.74 11.17
C SER A 41 -11.54 -6.99 10.19
N PRO A 42 -12.51 -7.70 9.58
CA PRO A 42 -13.45 -7.12 8.62
C PRO A 42 -14.54 -6.27 9.32
N PHE A 43 -14.13 -5.31 10.14
CA PHE A 43 -15.03 -4.41 10.86
C PHE A 43 -14.53 -2.97 10.82
N CYS A 44 -15.46 -2.04 10.61
CA CYS A 44 -15.24 -0.60 10.73
C CYS A 44 -16.15 -0.04 11.83
N PRO A 45 -15.71 0.04 13.11
CA PRO A 45 -16.55 0.43 14.24
C PRO A 45 -17.22 1.79 14.09
N MET A 46 -16.60 2.71 13.35
CA MET A 46 -17.17 4.01 13.07
C MET A 46 -18.56 3.92 12.44
N TYR A 47 -18.74 3.02 11.45
CA TYR A 47 -20.04 2.84 10.80
C TYR A 47 -21.06 2.21 11.75
N GLY A 48 -20.62 1.27 12.59
CA GLY A 48 -21.48 0.67 13.61
C GLY A 48 -21.96 1.70 14.65
N PHE A 49 -21.06 2.51 15.21
CA PHE A 49 -21.44 3.59 16.13
C PHE A 49 -22.35 4.61 15.47
N SER A 50 -22.04 5.01 14.23
CA SER A 50 -22.88 5.95 13.49
C SER A 50 -24.29 5.42 13.26
N ALA A 51 -24.46 4.14 12.94
CA ALA A 51 -25.74 3.50 12.76
C ALA A 51 -26.54 3.45 14.07
N VAL A 52 -25.91 3.05 15.18
CA VAL A 52 -26.56 2.97 16.50
C VAL A 52 -26.99 4.36 16.98
N ILE A 53 -26.14 5.37 16.86
CA ILE A 53 -26.47 6.75 17.28
C ILE A 53 -27.61 7.31 16.40
N CYS A 54 -27.52 7.13 15.08
CA CYS A 54 -28.55 7.58 14.16
C CYS A 54 -29.89 6.92 14.45
N TYR A 55 -29.92 5.60 14.66
CA TYR A 55 -31.13 4.85 15.00
C TYR A 55 -31.73 5.29 16.35
N THR A 56 -30.94 5.35 17.41
CA THR A 56 -31.44 5.71 18.74
C THR A 56 -32.02 7.12 18.80
N ALA A 57 -31.37 8.07 18.08
CA ALA A 57 -31.83 9.44 18.01
C ALA A 57 -33.09 9.63 17.15
N LEU A 58 -33.24 8.87 16.06
CA LEU A 58 -34.28 9.09 15.06
C LEU A 58 -35.42 8.07 15.11
N LYS A 59 -35.31 7.02 15.91
CA LYS A 59 -36.37 6.03 16.11
C LYS A 59 -37.76 6.64 16.45
N PRO A 60 -37.87 7.70 17.31
CA PRO A 60 -39.18 8.33 17.58
C PRO A 60 -39.83 8.97 16.35
N PHE A 61 -39.04 9.24 15.30
CA PHE A 61 -39.49 9.92 14.08
C PHE A 61 -39.55 8.99 12.86
N GLU A 62 -39.57 7.66 13.05
CA GLU A 62 -39.53 6.66 11.97
C GLU A 62 -40.61 6.83 10.91
N ASN A 63 -41.77 7.40 11.29
CA ASN A 63 -42.92 7.65 10.40
C ASN A 63 -42.72 8.88 9.48
N SER A 64 -41.77 9.77 9.76
CA SER A 64 -41.55 10.99 8.98
C SER A 64 -40.27 10.92 8.17
N LYS A 65 -40.39 10.59 6.89
CA LYS A 65 -39.26 10.48 5.97
C LYS A 65 -38.39 11.76 5.89
N LEU A 66 -39.04 12.93 5.97
CA LEU A 66 -38.36 14.23 5.93
C LEU A 66 -37.51 14.44 7.19
N ILE A 67 -38.06 14.14 8.38
CA ILE A 67 -37.29 14.27 9.64
C ILE A 67 -36.15 13.25 9.67
N LEU A 68 -36.38 12.02 9.19
CA LEU A 68 -35.34 11.03 9.06
C LEU A 68 -34.20 11.52 8.15
N PHE A 69 -34.49 12.08 6.97
CA PHE A 69 -33.51 12.58 6.05
C PHE A 69 -32.68 13.74 6.64
N ILE A 70 -33.37 14.78 7.15
CA ILE A 70 -32.68 15.96 7.72
C ILE A 70 -31.90 15.57 8.98
N GLY A 71 -32.51 14.82 9.89
CA GLY A 71 -31.86 14.36 11.12
C GLY A 71 -30.66 13.48 10.88
N SER A 72 -30.74 12.54 9.94
CA SER A 72 -29.61 11.68 9.55
C SER A 72 -28.50 12.51 8.90
N THR A 73 -28.83 13.47 8.04
CA THR A 73 -27.84 14.38 7.43
C THR A 73 -27.05 15.10 8.50
N LEU A 74 -27.73 15.68 9.50
CA LEU A 74 -27.07 16.42 10.58
C LEU A 74 -26.24 15.51 11.49
N ILE A 75 -26.83 14.41 11.97
CA ILE A 75 -26.16 13.51 12.91
C ILE A 75 -24.93 12.86 12.27
N LEU A 76 -25.06 12.27 11.08
CA LEU A 76 -23.97 11.55 10.45
C LEU A 76 -22.86 12.49 9.99
N SER A 77 -23.22 13.71 9.53
CA SER A 77 -22.23 14.75 9.19
C SER A 77 -21.47 15.23 10.42
N ALA A 78 -22.17 15.48 11.52
CA ALA A 78 -21.54 15.90 12.77
C ALA A 78 -20.59 14.80 13.30
N LEU A 79 -21.01 13.53 13.28
CA LEU A 79 -20.17 12.40 13.70
C LEU A 79 -18.92 12.29 12.84
N MET A 80 -19.05 12.47 11.52
CA MET A 80 -17.91 12.42 10.61
C MET A 80 -16.90 13.52 10.92
N VAL A 81 -17.34 14.76 11.16
CA VAL A 81 -16.48 15.87 11.56
C VAL A 81 -15.83 15.61 12.92
N VAL A 82 -16.61 15.20 13.93
CA VAL A 82 -16.10 14.94 15.27
C VAL A 82 -15.03 13.84 15.25
N VAL A 83 -15.29 12.73 14.60
CA VAL A 83 -14.31 11.63 14.48
C VAL A 83 -13.07 12.07 13.70
N GLY A 84 -13.24 12.81 12.60
CA GLY A 84 -12.13 13.36 11.82
C GLY A 84 -11.21 14.25 12.66
N VAL A 85 -11.79 15.19 13.42
CA VAL A 85 -11.05 16.08 14.34
C VAL A 85 -10.37 15.30 15.47
N LEU A 86 -11.05 14.31 16.06
CA LEU A 86 -10.47 13.49 17.14
C LEU A 86 -9.26 12.69 16.63
N VAL A 87 -9.37 12.06 15.46
CA VAL A 87 -8.27 11.30 14.86
C VAL A 87 -7.11 12.22 14.51
N GLU A 88 -7.37 13.37 13.90
CA GLU A 88 -6.32 14.33 13.54
C GLU A 88 -5.59 14.86 14.78
N LYS A 89 -6.31 15.18 15.86
CA LYS A 89 -5.69 15.65 17.12
C LYS A 89 -4.89 14.55 17.82
N THR A 90 -5.38 13.30 17.80
CA THR A 90 -4.79 12.19 18.55
C THR A 90 -3.65 11.51 17.78
N LEU A 91 -3.87 11.24 16.49
CA LEU A 91 -2.95 10.47 15.66
C LEU A 91 -2.17 11.33 14.67
N LYS A 92 -2.42 12.66 14.64
CA LYS A 92 -1.69 13.64 13.81
C LYS A 92 -1.77 13.39 12.31
N PHE A 93 -2.76 12.62 11.84
CA PHE A 93 -3.06 12.47 10.41
C PHE A 93 -4.56 12.59 10.16
N LYS A 94 -4.95 12.94 8.94
CA LYS A 94 -6.35 13.02 8.52
C LYS A 94 -6.80 11.66 7.99
N PRO A 95 -7.86 11.06 8.54
CA PRO A 95 -8.38 9.78 8.02
C PRO A 95 -9.05 9.93 6.66
N TRP A 96 -9.53 11.12 6.32
CA TRP A 96 -10.06 11.54 5.03
C TRP A 96 -9.85 13.05 4.85
N ASP A 97 -9.64 13.48 3.62
CA ASP A 97 -9.42 14.88 3.27
C ASP A 97 -10.30 15.27 2.07
N PHE A 98 -11.16 16.26 2.28
CA PHE A 98 -12.01 16.87 1.25
C PHE A 98 -11.57 18.30 0.89
N SER A 99 -10.33 18.68 1.17
CA SER A 99 -9.81 20.04 0.90
C SER A 99 -9.86 20.42 -0.57
N SER A 100 -9.80 19.45 -1.48
CA SER A 100 -9.90 19.68 -2.93
C SER A 100 -11.32 19.99 -3.43
N SER A 101 -12.35 19.83 -2.59
CA SER A 101 -13.75 19.99 -2.98
C SER A 101 -14.26 21.41 -2.70
N LYS A 102 -14.97 22.02 -3.67
CA LYS A 102 -15.45 23.42 -3.59
C LYS A 102 -16.45 23.68 -2.44
N PHE A 103 -17.13 22.69 -1.92
CA PHE A 103 -18.15 22.80 -0.86
C PHE A 103 -17.80 21.98 0.37
N SER A 104 -16.53 22.04 0.83
CA SER A 104 -16.08 21.33 2.01
C SER A 104 -16.30 22.16 3.29
N ILE A 105 -16.79 21.51 4.33
CA ILE A 105 -16.92 22.08 5.68
C ILE A 105 -15.77 21.54 6.53
N GLY A 106 -14.83 22.43 6.90
CA GLY A 106 -13.67 22.06 7.72
C GLY A 106 -12.73 21.03 7.09
N ASN A 107 -12.82 20.75 5.79
CA ASN A 107 -12.11 19.72 5.06
C ASN A 107 -12.47 18.27 5.44
N TYR A 108 -13.45 18.06 6.32
CA TYR A 108 -13.86 16.71 6.77
C TYR A 108 -15.09 16.17 6.04
N ILE A 109 -15.94 17.05 5.46
CA ILE A 109 -17.15 16.64 4.76
C ILE A 109 -17.49 17.64 3.67
N THR A 110 -18.13 17.17 2.59
CA THR A 110 -18.69 18.02 1.54
C THR A 110 -20.20 18.01 1.58
N PHE A 111 -20.83 19.10 1.12
CA PHE A 111 -22.29 19.21 1.09
C PHE A 111 -22.98 18.07 0.32
N PRO A 112 -22.53 17.67 -0.90
CA PRO A 112 -23.14 16.52 -1.59
C PRO A 112 -22.99 15.21 -0.82
N TYR A 113 -21.85 15.02 -0.14
CA TYR A 113 -21.62 13.81 0.66
C TYR A 113 -22.49 13.79 1.93
N ALA A 114 -22.74 14.95 2.54
CA ALA A 114 -23.68 15.07 3.67
C ALA A 114 -25.11 14.67 3.27
N LEU A 115 -25.59 15.10 2.09
CA LEU A 115 -26.90 14.69 1.59
C LEU A 115 -26.96 13.18 1.29
N PHE A 116 -25.88 12.62 0.74
CA PHE A 116 -25.77 11.17 0.54
C PHE A 116 -25.86 10.40 1.86
N LEU A 117 -25.14 10.86 2.90
CA LEU A 117 -25.25 10.29 4.25
C LEU A 117 -26.67 10.39 4.83
N GLY A 118 -27.36 11.51 4.57
CA GLY A 118 -28.76 11.68 4.96
C GLY A 118 -29.68 10.66 4.32
N LEU A 119 -29.52 10.39 3.02
CA LEU A 119 -30.27 9.38 2.31
C LEU A 119 -29.97 7.98 2.87
N LEU A 120 -28.70 7.66 3.09
CA LEU A 120 -28.29 6.38 3.70
C LEU A 120 -28.89 6.21 5.11
N GLY A 121 -28.86 7.25 5.96
CA GLY A 121 -29.41 7.20 7.30
C GLY A 121 -30.94 7.06 7.31
N MET A 122 -31.62 7.73 6.38
CA MET A 122 -33.06 7.55 6.20
C MET A 122 -33.40 6.10 5.81
N LEU A 123 -32.67 5.51 4.86
CA LEU A 123 -32.84 4.12 4.47
C LEU A 123 -32.47 3.16 5.60
N LEU A 124 -31.44 3.46 6.35
CA LEU A 124 -30.99 2.68 7.50
C LEU A 124 -32.10 2.57 8.56
N VAL A 125 -32.63 3.69 9.01
CA VAL A 125 -33.64 3.73 10.09
C VAL A 125 -35.01 3.27 9.59
N GLY A 126 -35.44 3.71 8.38
CA GLY A 126 -36.77 3.46 7.86
C GLY A 126 -36.96 2.11 7.17
N LEU A 127 -35.87 1.46 6.71
CA LEU A 127 -35.99 0.22 5.93
C LEU A 127 -35.08 -0.90 6.45
N ILE A 128 -33.78 -0.63 6.60
CA ILE A 128 -32.80 -1.68 6.86
C ILE A 128 -32.91 -2.23 8.28
N ILE A 129 -32.97 -1.36 9.28
CA ILE A 129 -33.09 -1.80 10.68
C ILE A 129 -34.38 -2.56 10.98
N PRO A 130 -35.56 -2.16 10.51
CA PRO A 130 -36.77 -2.96 10.69
C PRO A 130 -36.65 -4.39 10.15
N VAL A 131 -36.06 -4.56 8.97
CA VAL A 131 -35.80 -5.88 8.36
C VAL A 131 -34.78 -6.67 9.18
N LEU A 132 -33.69 -6.04 9.58
CA LEU A 132 -32.64 -6.70 10.41
C LEU A 132 -33.18 -7.10 11.78
N ARG A 133 -34.04 -6.31 12.36
CA ARG A 133 -34.69 -6.61 13.64
C ARG A 133 -35.42 -7.96 13.61
N THR A 134 -36.20 -8.23 12.56
CA THR A 134 -36.89 -9.51 12.40
C THR A 134 -35.91 -10.68 12.36
N ALA A 135 -34.76 -10.51 11.70
CA ALA A 135 -33.74 -11.54 11.63
C ALA A 135 -33.00 -11.74 12.96
N VAL A 136 -32.71 -10.68 13.70
CA VAL A 136 -32.04 -10.74 15.01
C VAL A 136 -32.97 -11.35 16.06
N GLU A 137 -34.27 -11.01 16.07
CA GLU A 137 -35.28 -11.55 16.98
C GLU A 137 -35.55 -13.05 16.76
N ALA A 138 -35.25 -13.59 15.58
CA ALA A 138 -35.34 -15.02 15.29
C ALA A 138 -34.26 -15.86 16.00
N ILE A 139 -33.19 -15.24 16.50
CA ILE A 139 -32.06 -15.94 17.18
C ILE A 139 -32.42 -16.11 18.66
N PRO A 140 -32.32 -17.33 19.24
CA PRO A 140 -32.55 -17.53 20.66
C PRO A 140 -31.66 -16.62 21.53
N PHE A 141 -32.20 -16.02 22.58
CA PHE A 141 -31.58 -14.98 23.40
C PHE A 141 -30.15 -15.34 23.85
N TRP A 142 -29.93 -16.53 24.39
CA TRP A 142 -28.61 -16.94 24.90
C TRP A 142 -27.57 -17.10 23.78
N VAL A 143 -27.98 -17.63 22.65
CA VAL A 143 -27.12 -17.76 21.46
C VAL A 143 -26.76 -16.38 20.93
N SER A 144 -27.73 -15.51 20.81
CA SER A 144 -27.59 -14.13 20.38
C SER A 144 -26.61 -13.36 21.27
N LEU A 145 -26.75 -13.50 22.60
CA LEU A 145 -25.90 -12.84 23.59
C LEU A 145 -24.43 -13.29 23.46
N ILE A 146 -24.21 -14.62 23.39
CA ILE A 146 -22.85 -15.18 23.28
C ILE A 146 -22.20 -14.70 21.96
N LEU A 147 -22.89 -14.81 20.84
CA LEU A 147 -22.36 -14.42 19.54
C LEU A 147 -21.98 -12.93 19.49
N VAL A 148 -22.87 -12.04 19.93
CA VAL A 148 -22.60 -10.61 19.88
C VAL A 148 -21.44 -10.22 20.80
N LEU A 149 -21.35 -10.83 21.99
CA LEU A 149 -20.22 -10.59 22.90
C LEU A 149 -18.89 -11.09 22.32
N CYS A 150 -18.90 -12.23 21.63
CA CYS A 150 -17.70 -12.72 20.92
C CYS A 150 -17.26 -11.73 19.83
N PHE A 151 -18.20 -11.25 18.98
CA PHE A 151 -17.86 -10.27 17.94
C PHE A 151 -17.38 -8.94 18.53
N CYS A 152 -18.05 -8.43 19.55
CA CYS A 152 -17.59 -7.22 20.26
C CYS A 152 -16.22 -7.41 20.88
N GLY A 153 -15.95 -8.57 21.47
CA GLY A 153 -14.62 -8.91 22.01
C GLY A 153 -13.53 -8.89 20.94
N ILE A 154 -13.78 -9.50 19.79
CA ILE A 154 -12.86 -9.47 18.64
C ILE A 154 -12.58 -8.02 18.19
N ILE A 155 -13.63 -7.22 18.05
CA ILE A 155 -13.51 -5.80 17.63
C ILE A 155 -12.67 -5.01 18.64
N VAL A 156 -12.91 -5.16 19.94
CA VAL A 156 -12.19 -4.43 20.99
C VAL A 156 -10.72 -4.84 21.03
N ILE A 157 -10.43 -6.14 21.00
CA ILE A 157 -9.05 -6.64 21.00
C ILE A 157 -8.29 -6.12 19.79
N ASP A 158 -8.87 -6.23 18.59
CA ASP A 158 -8.22 -5.76 17.36
C ASP A 158 -8.05 -4.23 17.36
N TYR A 159 -9.03 -3.48 17.91
CA TYR A 159 -8.91 -2.03 18.07
C TYR A 159 -7.71 -1.65 18.94
N VAL A 160 -7.53 -2.32 20.08
CA VAL A 160 -6.39 -2.08 20.98
C VAL A 160 -5.07 -2.39 20.26
N PHE A 161 -4.98 -3.52 19.56
CA PHE A 161 -3.77 -3.88 18.79
C PHE A 161 -3.47 -2.88 17.68
N SER A 162 -4.47 -2.46 16.92
CA SER A 162 -4.32 -1.47 15.85
C SER A 162 -3.90 -0.11 16.40
N MET A 163 -4.46 0.32 17.54
CA MET A 163 -4.08 1.56 18.23
C MET A 163 -2.63 1.53 18.72
N ILE A 164 -2.23 0.45 19.40
CA ILE A 164 -0.84 0.27 19.87
C ILE A 164 0.13 0.31 18.70
N THR A 165 -0.21 -0.37 17.60
CA THR A 165 0.64 -0.41 16.39
C THR A 165 0.79 0.98 15.78
N THR A 166 -0.30 1.73 15.68
CA THR A 166 -0.30 3.11 15.14
C THR A 166 0.52 4.04 16.03
N ILE A 167 0.34 4.01 17.35
CA ILE A 167 1.11 4.85 18.27
C ILE A 167 2.61 4.50 18.20
N ARG A 168 2.96 3.22 18.14
CA ARG A 168 4.36 2.80 18.00
C ARG A 168 4.96 3.27 16.67
N LEU A 169 4.20 3.22 15.57
CA LEU A 169 4.61 3.73 14.27
C LEU A 169 4.89 5.23 14.33
N LEU A 170 3.96 6.02 14.88
CA LEU A 170 4.10 7.48 15.03
C LEU A 170 5.31 7.86 15.88
N ARG A 171 5.55 7.14 17.00
CA ARG A 171 6.75 7.37 17.85
C ARG A 171 8.05 7.08 17.12
N ARG A 172 8.09 6.03 16.27
CA ARG A 172 9.27 5.71 15.47
C ARG A 172 9.52 6.74 14.38
N ILE A 173 8.47 7.21 13.70
CA ILE A 173 8.56 8.29 12.72
C ILE A 173 9.11 9.57 13.40
N ALA A 174 8.61 9.94 14.58
CA ALA A 174 9.10 11.10 15.33
C ALA A 174 10.58 10.94 15.72
N LYS A 175 11.01 9.73 16.10
CA LYS A 175 12.41 9.45 16.43
C LYS A 175 13.33 9.58 15.21
N LEU A 176 12.91 9.06 14.06
CA LEU A 176 13.66 9.20 12.80
C LEU A 176 13.76 10.65 12.34
N LYS A 177 12.70 11.45 12.54
CA LYS A 177 12.75 12.88 12.28
C LYS A 177 13.85 13.56 13.08
N ASN A 178 13.91 13.32 14.38
CA ASN A 178 14.94 13.90 15.22
C ASN A 178 16.35 13.48 14.79
N SER A 179 16.51 12.20 14.37
CA SER A 179 17.79 11.72 13.85
C SER A 179 18.18 12.40 12.53
N SER A 180 17.21 12.61 11.63
CA SER A 180 17.46 13.29 10.34
C SER A 180 17.75 14.78 10.48
N GLU A 181 17.19 15.45 11.48
CA GLU A 181 17.46 16.86 11.78
C GLU A 181 18.87 17.08 12.37
N LEU A 182 19.42 16.06 13.04
CA LEU A 182 20.78 16.06 13.57
C LEU A 182 21.85 15.73 12.53
N MET A 183 21.47 15.21 11.36
CA MET A 183 22.39 14.93 10.26
C MET A 183 22.77 16.20 9.53
N ASP A 184 24.03 16.59 9.68
CA ASP A 184 24.64 17.68 8.92
C ASP A 184 24.95 17.27 7.48
N LYS A 185 25.23 18.26 6.60
CA LYS A 185 25.60 18.06 5.17
C LYS A 185 26.85 17.19 4.93
N GLY A 186 27.53 16.74 5.97
CA GLY A 186 28.70 15.87 5.94
C GLY A 186 28.45 14.45 6.45
N ALA A 187 27.19 13.98 6.47
CA ALA A 187 26.87 12.63 6.91
C ALA A 187 27.52 11.58 5.98
N THR A 188 28.16 10.58 6.58
CA THR A 188 28.81 9.48 5.88
C THR A 188 27.80 8.61 5.13
N GLU A 189 28.19 7.96 4.03
CA GLU A 189 27.32 7.05 3.26
C GLU A 189 26.70 5.95 4.14
N VAL A 190 27.44 5.50 5.16
CA VAL A 190 26.96 4.48 6.11
C VAL A 190 25.79 5.00 6.96
N GLU A 191 25.85 6.26 7.42
CA GLU A 191 24.77 6.88 8.20
C GLU A 191 23.52 7.11 7.37
N ILE A 192 23.71 7.42 6.08
CA ILE A 192 22.61 7.61 5.13
C ILE A 192 21.93 6.27 4.82
N GLN A 193 22.73 5.22 4.60
CA GLN A 193 22.20 3.87 4.38
C GLN A 193 21.45 3.36 5.61
N GLU A 194 21.95 3.61 6.80
CA GLU A 194 21.28 3.25 8.04
C GLU A 194 19.93 4.00 8.22
N LEU A 195 19.90 5.29 7.86
CA LEU A 195 18.67 6.08 7.91
C LEU A 195 17.64 5.57 6.91
N GLU A 196 18.08 5.25 5.68
CA GLU A 196 17.22 4.70 4.63
C GLU A 196 16.71 3.29 4.99
N GLU A 197 17.56 2.45 5.53
CA GLU A 197 17.17 1.12 5.99
C GLU A 197 16.16 1.21 7.14
N ASN A 198 16.39 2.07 8.12
CA ASN A 198 15.47 2.33 9.22
C ASN A 198 14.14 2.90 8.73
N TYR A 199 14.16 3.78 7.72
CA TYR A 199 12.95 4.31 7.07
C TYR A 199 12.17 3.20 6.38
N ASN A 200 12.82 2.38 5.57
CA ASN A 200 12.19 1.27 4.84
C ASN A 200 11.62 0.22 5.81
N ARG A 201 12.32 -0.09 6.88
CA ARG A 201 11.87 -0.99 7.95
C ARG A 201 10.60 -0.50 8.65
N LEU A 202 10.34 0.81 8.73
CA LEU A 202 9.11 1.33 9.33
C LEU A 202 7.85 0.80 8.66
N PHE A 203 7.88 0.71 7.31
CA PHE A 203 6.69 0.38 6.52
C PHE A 203 6.69 -1.06 6.00
N THR A 204 7.84 -1.75 5.96
CA THR A 204 7.97 -3.07 5.32
C THR A 204 8.02 -4.23 6.30
N GLU A 205 8.63 -4.08 7.47
CA GLU A 205 8.89 -5.18 8.43
C GLU A 205 7.64 -5.79 9.07
N ASN A 206 6.54 -5.06 9.16
CA ASN A 206 5.34 -5.53 9.84
C ASN A 206 4.12 -5.40 8.92
N ILE A 207 3.45 -6.53 8.68
CA ILE A 207 2.24 -6.61 7.85
C ILE A 207 1.18 -5.59 8.29
N LEU A 208 1.02 -5.37 9.61
CA LEU A 208 0.07 -4.39 10.15
C LEU A 208 0.46 -2.95 9.80
N ARG A 209 1.74 -2.60 9.84
CA ARG A 209 2.21 -1.26 9.46
C ARG A 209 2.09 -1.02 7.96
N LYS A 210 2.46 -2.02 7.15
CA LYS A 210 2.29 -1.96 5.69
C LYS A 210 0.83 -1.74 5.31
N ARG A 211 -0.09 -2.45 5.98
CA ARG A 211 -1.54 -2.26 5.81
C ARG A 211 -2.00 -0.86 6.21
N LEU A 212 -1.58 -0.37 7.39
CA LEU A 212 -1.93 0.97 7.87
C LEU A 212 -1.41 2.07 6.95
N ALA A 213 -0.19 1.93 6.44
CA ALA A 213 0.38 2.86 5.46
C ALA A 213 -0.40 2.87 4.15
N HIS A 214 -0.91 1.71 3.71
CA HIS A 214 -1.75 1.60 2.53
C HIS A 214 -3.16 2.18 2.76
N ALA A 215 -3.78 1.86 3.90
CA ALA A 215 -5.12 2.33 4.25
C ALA A 215 -5.17 3.85 4.48
N TYR A 216 -4.08 4.42 4.97
CA TYR A 216 -3.97 5.85 5.29
C TYR A 216 -2.69 6.43 4.65
N PRO A 217 -2.74 6.80 3.35
CA PRO A 217 -1.59 7.37 2.65
C PRO A 217 -1.02 8.62 3.31
N ASP A 218 -1.87 9.39 4.02
CA ASP A 218 -1.43 10.57 4.77
C ASP A 218 -0.44 10.27 5.89
N LEU A 219 -0.41 9.03 6.41
CA LEU A 219 0.64 8.59 7.34
C LEU A 219 2.04 8.60 6.69
N THR A 220 2.11 8.27 5.39
CA THR A 220 3.35 8.28 4.60
C THR A 220 3.64 9.65 4.02
N HIS A 221 2.61 10.49 3.85
CA HIS A 221 2.70 11.87 3.35
C HIS A 221 2.84 12.93 4.44
N MET A 222 2.96 12.54 5.71
CA MET A 222 3.24 13.49 6.79
C MET A 222 4.43 14.39 6.42
N ALA A 223 4.36 15.68 6.79
CA ALA A 223 5.36 16.67 6.40
C ALA A 223 6.79 16.24 6.75
N TYR A 224 6.99 15.60 7.90
CA TYR A 224 8.30 15.09 8.32
C TYR A 224 8.77 13.85 7.57
N VAL A 225 7.87 12.98 7.09
CA VAL A 225 8.23 11.85 6.22
C VAL A 225 8.71 12.37 4.87
N LYS A 226 8.05 13.39 4.33
CA LYS A 226 8.49 14.09 3.11
C LYS A 226 9.84 14.77 3.31
N GLN A 227 10.07 15.41 4.46
CA GLN A 227 11.35 16.05 4.79
C GLN A 227 12.50 15.05 4.89
N ILE A 228 12.27 13.88 5.52
CA ILE A 228 13.27 12.80 5.59
C ILE A 228 13.63 12.32 4.19
N ASN A 229 12.62 12.02 3.36
CA ASN A 229 12.85 11.58 1.99
C ASN A 229 13.55 12.64 1.15
N ALA A 230 13.13 13.90 1.24
CA ALA A 230 13.77 15.00 0.51
C ALA A 230 15.24 15.14 0.90
N LYS A 231 15.57 14.99 2.19
CA LYS A 231 16.95 15.06 2.67
C LYS A 231 17.80 13.87 2.21
N ILE A 232 17.24 12.65 2.24
CA ILE A 232 17.91 11.46 1.69
C ILE A 232 18.20 11.63 0.20
N GLU A 233 17.24 12.13 -0.57
CA GLU A 233 17.38 12.41 -2.00
C GLU A 233 18.44 13.50 -2.28
N GLU A 234 18.43 14.60 -1.48
CA GLU A 234 19.40 15.68 -1.56
C GLU A 234 20.83 15.17 -1.36
N ILE A 235 21.05 14.37 -0.31
CA ILE A 235 22.37 13.81 0.01
C ILE A 235 22.82 12.81 -1.07
N LYS A 236 21.88 11.95 -1.55
CA LYS A 236 22.17 11.03 -2.68
C LYS A 236 22.56 11.78 -3.95
N GLN A 237 21.90 12.90 -4.24
CA GLN A 237 22.23 13.72 -5.41
C GLN A 237 23.58 14.41 -5.27
N ASP A 238 23.93 14.89 -4.09
CA ASP A 238 25.21 15.55 -3.84
C ASP A 238 26.35 14.53 -3.88
N ASN A 239 26.19 13.33 -3.31
CA ASN A 239 27.16 12.26 -3.43
C ASN A 239 27.31 11.79 -4.88
N MET A 240 26.22 11.74 -5.66
CA MET A 240 26.29 11.39 -7.09
C MET A 240 26.98 12.48 -7.92
N LYS A 241 26.83 13.75 -7.58
CA LYS A 241 27.56 14.86 -8.22
C LYS A 241 29.06 14.80 -7.90
N GLU A 242 29.41 14.55 -6.64
CA GLU A 242 30.80 14.38 -6.22
C GLU A 242 31.44 13.19 -6.92
N TYR A 243 30.73 12.05 -6.98
CA TYR A 243 31.15 10.87 -7.73
C TYR A 243 31.33 11.16 -9.23
N THR A 244 30.41 11.91 -9.84
CA THR A 244 30.47 12.27 -11.26
C THR A 244 31.61 13.27 -11.53
N GLN A 245 31.87 14.24 -10.65
CA GLN A 245 32.98 15.18 -10.76
C GLN A 245 34.32 14.49 -10.62
N THR A 246 34.45 13.49 -9.74
CA THR A 246 35.70 12.71 -9.56
C THR A 246 36.03 11.89 -10.80
N PHE A 247 35.07 11.49 -11.63
CA PHE A 247 35.28 10.72 -12.86
C PHE A 247 35.26 11.57 -14.16
N GLU A 248 35.10 12.88 -14.08
CA GLU A 248 35.22 13.78 -15.25
C GLU A 248 36.65 14.04 -15.71
N SER A 249 37.67 13.70 -14.90
CA SER A 249 39.05 13.69 -15.37
C SER A 249 39.25 12.51 -16.34
N LYS A 250 39.76 12.79 -17.53
CA LYS A 250 39.84 11.84 -18.66
C LYS A 250 40.66 10.58 -18.37
N ASP A 251 41.50 10.59 -17.32
CA ASP A 251 42.46 9.52 -16.99
C ASP A 251 41.99 8.53 -15.90
N ASP A 252 40.87 8.82 -15.16
CA ASP A 252 40.46 8.01 -14.02
C ASP A 252 39.12 7.23 -14.22
N LYS A 253 38.71 7.04 -15.47
CA LYS A 253 37.50 6.27 -15.73
C LYS A 253 37.73 4.79 -15.42
N PRO A 254 36.88 4.16 -14.56
CA PRO A 254 36.98 2.74 -14.27
C PRO A 254 36.87 1.90 -15.56
N PHE A 255 37.50 0.74 -15.54
CA PHE A 255 37.52 -0.20 -16.65
C PHE A 255 36.10 -0.49 -17.17
N ALA A 256 35.91 -0.37 -18.48
CA ALA A 256 34.61 -0.60 -19.15
C ALA A 256 33.49 0.35 -18.70
N TYR A 257 33.80 1.60 -18.31
CA TYR A 257 32.80 2.59 -17.90
C TYR A 257 31.89 2.98 -19.07
N GLY A 258 30.59 3.06 -18.78
CA GLY A 258 29.55 3.49 -19.72
C GLY A 258 29.23 2.45 -20.80
N PHE A 259 28.78 2.92 -21.97
CA PHE A 259 28.51 2.10 -23.14
C PHE A 259 29.75 2.13 -24.07
N CYS A 260 30.61 1.12 -23.96
CA CYS A 260 31.86 1.06 -24.71
C CYS A 260 32.06 -0.35 -25.30
N PHE A 261 32.92 -0.42 -26.33
CA PHE A 261 33.24 -1.70 -27.00
C PHE A 261 33.82 -2.73 -26.04
N THR A 262 34.73 -2.29 -25.14
CA THR A 262 35.35 -3.16 -24.14
C THR A 262 34.30 -3.87 -23.27
N LYS A 263 33.26 -3.13 -22.80
CA LYS A 263 32.17 -3.69 -22.03
C LYS A 263 31.36 -4.73 -22.82
N LEU A 264 31.01 -4.40 -24.07
CA LEU A 264 30.27 -5.31 -24.95
C LEU A 264 31.08 -6.58 -25.26
N PHE A 265 32.41 -6.44 -25.49
CA PHE A 265 33.25 -7.58 -25.71
C PHE A 265 33.27 -8.54 -24.51
N TYR A 266 33.49 -8.02 -23.30
CA TYR A 266 33.47 -8.88 -22.10
C TYR A 266 32.06 -9.47 -21.83
N LEU A 267 31.01 -8.72 -22.05
CA LEU A 267 29.65 -9.25 -21.94
C LEU A 267 29.39 -10.37 -22.95
N PHE A 268 29.91 -10.23 -24.18
CA PHE A 268 29.80 -11.28 -25.19
C PHE A 268 30.54 -12.55 -24.74
N VAL A 269 31.78 -12.44 -24.31
CA VAL A 269 32.60 -13.59 -23.89
C VAL A 269 31.98 -14.27 -22.64
N ILE A 270 31.69 -13.50 -21.61
CA ILE A 270 31.11 -14.01 -20.36
C ILE A 270 29.69 -14.59 -20.59
N GLY A 271 28.88 -13.89 -21.34
CA GLY A 271 27.53 -14.35 -21.69
C GLY A 271 27.54 -15.65 -22.49
N SER A 272 28.44 -15.79 -23.46
CA SER A 272 28.61 -17.03 -24.22
C SER A 272 29.03 -18.22 -23.35
N PHE A 273 29.90 -17.98 -22.37
CA PHE A 273 30.36 -18.99 -21.42
C PHE A 273 29.23 -19.40 -20.45
N ILE A 274 28.55 -18.41 -19.86
CA ILE A 274 27.40 -18.67 -18.98
C ILE A 274 26.29 -19.40 -19.72
N GLY A 275 26.02 -19.04 -20.98
CA GLY A 275 25.07 -19.73 -21.83
C GLY A 275 25.36 -21.22 -21.97
N THR A 276 26.61 -21.61 -22.14
CA THR A 276 27.00 -23.04 -22.18
C THR A 276 26.68 -23.76 -20.86
N ILE A 277 26.90 -23.10 -19.72
CA ILE A 277 26.59 -23.68 -18.42
C ILE A 277 25.08 -23.89 -18.28
N LEU A 278 24.28 -22.87 -18.65
CA LEU A 278 22.82 -22.94 -18.57
C LEU A 278 22.24 -24.03 -19.48
N GLU A 279 22.71 -24.12 -20.72
CA GLU A 279 22.29 -25.17 -21.66
C GLU A 279 22.66 -26.57 -21.16
N THR A 280 23.84 -26.74 -20.59
CA THR A 280 24.28 -28.02 -20.03
C THR A 280 23.43 -28.44 -18.83
N ILE A 281 23.11 -27.49 -17.94
CA ILE A 281 22.19 -27.72 -16.80
C ILE A 281 20.79 -28.06 -17.29
N TRP A 282 20.30 -27.34 -18.29
CA TRP A 282 18.97 -27.58 -18.87
C TRP A 282 18.89 -28.99 -19.50
N ALA A 283 19.89 -29.37 -20.32
CA ALA A 283 19.96 -30.72 -20.90
C ALA A 283 19.99 -31.80 -19.82
N PHE A 284 20.74 -31.62 -18.76
CA PHE A 284 20.77 -32.55 -17.63
C PHE A 284 19.40 -32.70 -16.97
N CYS A 285 18.66 -31.58 -16.80
CA CYS A 285 17.32 -31.60 -16.17
C CYS A 285 16.27 -32.27 -17.08
N VAL A 286 16.38 -32.12 -18.40
CA VAL A 286 15.38 -32.64 -19.35
C VAL A 286 15.71 -34.09 -19.81
N ASP A 287 16.96 -34.35 -20.13
CA ASP A 287 17.38 -35.61 -20.74
C ASP A 287 17.92 -36.62 -19.69
N GLY A 288 18.15 -36.19 -18.44
CA GLY A 288 18.57 -37.03 -17.33
C GLY A 288 20.01 -37.55 -17.41
N HIS A 289 20.79 -37.13 -18.40
CA HIS A 289 22.21 -37.51 -18.57
C HIS A 289 23.05 -36.26 -18.81
N PHE A 290 24.30 -36.31 -18.38
CA PHE A 290 25.22 -35.18 -18.50
C PHE A 290 25.82 -35.18 -19.91
N GLU A 291 25.40 -34.21 -20.73
CA GLU A 291 25.96 -33.99 -22.06
C GLU A 291 26.36 -32.51 -22.18
N MET A 292 27.62 -32.28 -22.50
CA MET A 292 28.10 -30.90 -22.67
C MET A 292 27.61 -30.40 -24.04
N ARG A 293 26.56 -29.55 -24.03
CA ARG A 293 26.08 -28.92 -25.26
C ARG A 293 27.03 -27.81 -25.66
N VAL A 294 27.77 -28.10 -26.74
CA VAL A 294 28.70 -27.16 -27.37
C VAL A 294 28.00 -26.54 -28.57
N GLY A 295 28.05 -25.19 -28.67
CA GLY A 295 27.51 -24.49 -29.83
C GLY A 295 28.34 -24.69 -31.08
N MET A 296 28.10 -23.89 -32.15
CA MET A 296 28.81 -23.95 -33.44
C MET A 296 30.34 -23.70 -33.31
N VAL A 297 30.83 -23.23 -32.19
CA VAL A 297 32.26 -22.88 -32.01
C VAL A 297 32.93 -23.93 -31.14
N TYR A 298 34.14 -24.36 -31.54
CA TYR A 298 34.95 -25.27 -30.73
C TYR A 298 35.25 -24.62 -29.36
N GLY A 299 34.77 -25.24 -28.27
CA GLY A 299 34.93 -24.78 -26.90
C GLY A 299 33.62 -24.50 -26.18
N PRO A 300 33.69 -24.17 -24.86
CA PRO A 300 32.50 -23.97 -24.03
C PRO A 300 31.88 -22.57 -24.26
N PHE A 301 31.52 -22.24 -25.51
CA PHE A 301 30.97 -20.94 -25.88
C PHE A 301 29.76 -21.12 -26.80
N ILE A 302 28.63 -20.54 -26.40
CA ILE A 302 27.44 -20.42 -27.23
C ILE A 302 27.23 -18.93 -27.57
N PRO A 303 27.65 -18.49 -28.79
CA PRO A 303 27.68 -17.08 -29.18
C PRO A 303 26.30 -16.39 -29.13
N VAL A 304 25.22 -17.15 -29.27
CA VAL A 304 23.84 -16.62 -29.21
C VAL A 304 23.58 -15.94 -27.86
N TYR A 305 23.98 -16.55 -26.75
CA TYR A 305 23.80 -15.94 -25.41
C TYR A 305 24.66 -14.70 -25.21
N GLY A 306 25.90 -14.72 -25.70
CA GLY A 306 26.77 -13.54 -25.69
C GLY A 306 26.20 -12.41 -26.55
N GLY A 307 25.72 -12.73 -27.75
CA GLY A 307 25.04 -11.78 -28.63
C GLY A 307 23.76 -11.22 -28.00
N GLY A 308 22.94 -12.07 -27.37
CA GLY A 308 21.79 -11.68 -26.59
C GLY A 308 22.10 -10.72 -25.45
N ALA A 309 23.17 -10.99 -24.67
CA ALA A 309 23.62 -10.11 -23.61
C ALA A 309 24.04 -8.72 -24.13
N CYS A 310 24.78 -8.67 -25.25
CA CYS A 310 25.16 -7.41 -25.89
C CYS A 310 23.93 -6.66 -26.43
N PHE A 311 23.02 -7.37 -27.09
CA PHE A 311 21.79 -6.81 -27.64
C PHE A 311 20.89 -6.22 -26.55
N LEU A 312 20.62 -6.99 -25.49
CA LEU A 312 19.84 -6.52 -24.35
C LEU A 312 20.49 -5.30 -23.70
N THR A 313 21.80 -5.31 -23.50
CA THR A 313 22.53 -4.17 -22.95
C THR A 313 22.37 -2.94 -23.82
N ALA A 314 22.50 -3.07 -25.15
CA ALA A 314 22.33 -1.95 -26.07
C ALA A 314 20.90 -1.44 -26.14
N ALA A 315 19.91 -2.34 -26.21
CA ALA A 315 18.49 -1.99 -26.29
C ALA A 315 17.98 -1.31 -25.01
N LEU A 316 18.41 -1.81 -23.84
CA LEU A 316 17.92 -1.35 -22.55
C LEU A 316 18.80 -0.27 -21.91
N TYR A 317 19.94 0.10 -22.50
CA TYR A 317 20.88 1.06 -21.91
C TYR A 317 20.23 2.38 -21.51
N LYS A 318 19.27 2.89 -22.29
CA LYS A 318 18.54 4.13 -22.00
C LYS A 318 17.40 3.94 -20.97
N LEU A 319 17.00 2.69 -20.70
CA LEU A 319 15.88 2.37 -19.83
C LEU A 319 16.32 2.06 -18.38
N TYR A 320 17.62 2.14 -18.07
CA TYR A 320 18.17 1.83 -16.73
C TYR A 320 17.60 2.73 -15.61
N LYS A 321 17.01 3.88 -15.97
CA LYS A 321 16.37 4.83 -15.02
C LYS A 321 14.92 4.45 -14.67
N LEU A 322 14.33 3.46 -15.35
CA LEU A 322 12.97 2.98 -15.08
C LEU A 322 12.97 2.05 -13.88
N ASN A 323 11.75 1.80 -13.35
CA ASN A 323 11.54 0.86 -12.26
C ASN A 323 12.03 -0.55 -12.64
N ASP A 324 12.77 -1.22 -11.74
CA ASP A 324 13.39 -2.54 -11.95
C ASP A 324 12.39 -3.60 -12.46
N THR A 325 11.15 -3.61 -11.93
CA THR A 325 10.09 -4.51 -12.37
C THR A 325 9.74 -4.30 -13.86
N LEU A 326 9.70 -3.04 -14.29
CA LEU A 326 9.37 -2.70 -15.68
C LEU A 326 10.53 -3.06 -16.61
N VAL A 327 11.78 -2.81 -16.19
CA VAL A 327 12.99 -3.21 -16.91
C VAL A 327 13.04 -4.73 -17.04
N PHE A 328 12.71 -5.48 -15.97
CA PHE A 328 12.65 -6.94 -16.00
C PHE A 328 11.62 -7.46 -17.01
N VAL A 329 10.40 -6.91 -17.00
CA VAL A 329 9.35 -7.33 -17.95
C VAL A 329 9.74 -7.02 -19.39
N ILE A 330 10.25 -5.81 -19.66
CA ILE A 330 10.70 -5.44 -21.01
C ILE A 330 11.85 -6.33 -21.45
N SER A 331 12.83 -6.63 -20.56
CA SER A 331 13.95 -7.52 -20.84
C SER A 331 13.49 -8.92 -21.22
N ALA A 332 12.47 -9.46 -20.55
CA ALA A 332 11.92 -10.77 -20.83
C ALA A 332 11.30 -10.84 -22.24
N PHE A 333 10.52 -9.82 -22.62
CA PHE A 333 9.93 -9.75 -23.98
C PHE A 333 10.99 -9.55 -25.07
N VAL A 334 11.94 -8.66 -24.86
CA VAL A 334 13.02 -8.39 -25.83
C VAL A 334 13.94 -9.60 -25.95
N GLY A 335 14.24 -10.29 -24.84
CA GLY A 335 15.04 -11.52 -24.83
C GLY A 335 14.35 -12.67 -25.58
N ALA A 336 13.06 -12.91 -25.29
CA ALA A 336 12.27 -13.93 -25.96
C ALA A 336 12.15 -13.64 -27.48
N GLY A 337 11.96 -12.38 -27.86
CA GLY A 337 11.95 -11.97 -29.27
C GLY A 337 13.29 -12.20 -29.96
N PHE A 338 14.40 -11.93 -29.28
CA PHE A 338 15.75 -12.20 -29.79
C PHE A 338 16.01 -13.70 -29.96
N GLU A 339 15.62 -14.53 -29.00
CA GLU A 339 15.77 -15.99 -29.06
C GLU A 339 14.94 -16.58 -30.22
N TYR A 340 13.68 -16.13 -30.34
CA TYR A 340 12.81 -16.54 -31.46
C TYR A 340 13.42 -16.18 -32.84
N PHE A 341 13.99 -14.95 -32.94
CA PHE A 341 14.66 -14.51 -34.16
C PHE A 341 15.90 -15.36 -34.48
N CYS A 342 16.72 -15.67 -33.48
CA CYS A 342 17.90 -16.53 -33.66
C CYS A 342 17.54 -17.97 -34.00
N SER A 343 16.40 -18.48 -33.53
CA SER A 343 15.95 -19.83 -33.85
C SER A 343 15.33 -19.93 -35.25
N TRP A 344 14.90 -18.80 -35.84
CA TRP A 344 14.35 -18.74 -37.20
C TRP A 344 15.43 -18.58 -38.26
N LEU A 345 16.59 -17.98 -37.90
CA LEU A 345 17.74 -17.81 -38.79
C LEU A 345 18.50 -19.12 -39.01
#